data_9c61600e86f262200733926327856d55
#
_entry.id   9c61600e86f262200733926327856d55
#
_cell.length_a   1.000
_cell.length_b   1.000
_cell.length_c   1.000
_cell.angle_alpha   90.00
_cell.angle_beta   90.00
_cell.angle_gamma   90.00
#
_symmetry.space_group_name_H-M   'P 1'
#
loop_
_entity.id
_entity.type
_entity.pdbx_description
1 polymer ?
#
loop_
_entity_poly.entity_id
_entity_poly.type
_entity_poly.pdbx_seq_one_letter_code
_entity_poly.pdbx_strand_id
1 'polypeptide(L)'
;PEDCHYLPDCDAALADLSAILGDAASRKHDKIVALGEIGLDYHYENYGEIPLDKRKEMTFFEAQLELAEKLDLPVIIHDREAHGDCFETVLRHKNVRGVFHSYSGSAELAHELARRGWYLSFSGTLTFKNAVRVREAAASVPRDRLLIETDAPYLAPHPERGHLNHSGLLVYTLGTLAEIWNCTPQEAARKTAKNAETLFRTADFV
;
A
#
# COMPACT_ATOMS: atom_id res chain seq x y z
N PRO A 1 6.68 6.86 -5.13
CA PRO A 1 7.09 8.23 -4.77
C PRO A 1 8.43 8.63 -5.40
N GLU A 2 9.45 7.79 -5.31
CA GLU A 2 10.82 8.12 -5.75
C GLU A 2 10.92 8.54 -7.23
N ASP A 3 10.08 8.03 -8.11
CA ASP A 3 10.08 8.40 -9.52
C ASP A 3 9.85 9.88 -9.75
N CYS A 4 9.18 10.58 -8.84
CA CYS A 4 8.95 12.01 -8.96
C CYS A 4 10.27 12.81 -9.07
N HIS A 5 11.37 12.33 -8.47
CA HIS A 5 12.66 12.99 -8.54
C HIS A 5 13.26 13.02 -9.95
N TYR A 6 12.91 12.00 -10.76
CA TYR A 6 13.37 11.88 -12.15
C TYR A 6 12.45 12.59 -13.14
N LEU A 7 11.23 12.98 -12.72
CA LEU A 7 10.30 13.70 -13.58
C LEU A 7 10.75 15.15 -13.78
N PRO A 8 10.88 15.62 -15.03
CA PRO A 8 11.18 17.01 -15.31
C PRO A 8 10.02 17.94 -14.95
N ASP A 9 8.78 17.43 -15.03
CA ASP A 9 7.55 18.16 -14.79
C ASP A 9 6.49 17.22 -14.17
N CYS A 10 6.21 17.40 -12.87
CA CYS A 10 5.21 16.60 -12.17
C CYS A 10 3.77 16.95 -12.62
N ASP A 11 3.50 18.18 -13.06
CA ASP A 11 2.17 18.59 -13.50
C ASP A 11 1.83 17.93 -14.85
N ALA A 12 2.82 17.82 -15.74
CA ALA A 12 2.65 17.08 -17.00
C ALA A 12 2.37 15.59 -16.74
N ALA A 13 3.11 14.97 -15.82
CA ALA A 13 2.91 13.57 -15.44
C ALA A 13 1.51 13.34 -14.81
N LEU A 14 1.02 14.28 -14.00
CA LEU A 14 -0.34 14.25 -13.44
C LEU A 14 -1.41 14.41 -14.51
N ALA A 15 -1.17 15.26 -15.51
CA ALA A 15 -2.08 15.43 -16.62
C ALA A 15 -2.20 14.15 -17.46
N ASP A 16 -1.08 13.47 -17.74
CA ASP A 16 -1.06 12.19 -18.44
C ASP A 16 -1.79 11.10 -17.63
N LEU A 17 -1.53 11.03 -16.33
CA LEU A 17 -2.20 10.11 -15.41
C LEU A 17 -3.72 10.39 -15.37
N SER A 18 -4.11 11.66 -15.30
CA SER A 18 -5.51 12.07 -15.33
C SER A 18 -6.18 11.73 -16.66
N ALA A 19 -5.47 11.80 -17.79
CA ALA A 19 -5.99 11.41 -19.10
C ALA A 19 -6.23 9.88 -19.16
N ILE A 20 -5.28 9.08 -18.66
CA ILE A 20 -5.41 7.61 -18.61
C ILE A 20 -6.58 7.18 -17.71
N LEU A 21 -6.70 7.81 -16.54
CA LEU A 21 -7.69 7.43 -15.53
C LEU A 21 -9.04 8.13 -15.68
N GLY A 22 -9.14 9.18 -16.50
CA GLY A 22 -10.33 10.04 -16.58
C GLY A 22 -11.55 9.34 -17.16
N ASP A 23 -11.38 8.43 -18.11
CA ASP A 23 -12.49 7.70 -18.72
C ASP A 23 -12.86 6.44 -17.92
N ALA A 24 -14.08 6.44 -17.36
CA ALA A 24 -14.59 5.32 -16.56
C ALA A 24 -14.79 4.03 -17.39
N ALA A 25 -15.11 4.14 -18.69
CA ALA A 25 -15.28 2.98 -19.55
C ALA A 25 -13.93 2.31 -19.85
N SER A 26 -12.89 3.11 -20.10
CA SER A 26 -11.52 2.62 -20.27
C SER A 26 -11.01 1.97 -18.98
N ARG A 27 -11.21 2.61 -17.81
CA ARG A 27 -10.83 1.98 -16.54
C ARG A 27 -11.48 0.61 -16.33
N LYS A 28 -12.77 0.49 -16.67
CA LYS A 28 -13.47 -0.80 -16.58
C LYS A 28 -12.92 -1.81 -17.58
N HIS A 29 -12.70 -1.43 -18.81
CA HIS A 29 -12.14 -2.30 -19.85
C HIS A 29 -10.75 -2.81 -19.47
N ASP A 30 -9.88 -1.92 -18.99
CA ASP A 30 -8.48 -2.22 -18.64
C ASP A 30 -8.33 -2.75 -17.23
N LYS A 31 -9.44 -2.90 -16.49
CA LYS A 31 -9.49 -3.39 -15.10
C LYS A 31 -8.62 -2.58 -14.15
N ILE A 32 -8.60 -1.25 -14.32
CA ILE A 32 -7.90 -0.34 -13.42
C ILE A 32 -8.74 -0.18 -12.14
N VAL A 33 -8.21 -0.65 -11.01
CA VAL A 33 -8.93 -0.75 -9.73
C VAL A 33 -8.42 0.21 -8.66
N ALA A 34 -7.24 0.80 -8.86
CA ALA A 34 -6.61 1.70 -7.89
C ALA A 34 -5.61 2.64 -8.56
N LEU A 35 -5.28 3.73 -7.89
CA LEU A 35 -4.13 4.58 -8.19
C LEU A 35 -3.00 4.22 -7.20
N GLY A 36 -1.85 3.85 -7.71
CA GLY A 36 -0.70 3.47 -6.90
C GLY A 36 0.49 3.04 -7.77
N GLU A 37 1.65 3.03 -7.24
CA GLU A 37 2.04 3.31 -5.87
C GLU A 37 2.26 4.81 -5.68
N ILE A 38 1.61 5.44 -4.68
CA ILE A 38 1.78 6.87 -4.35
C ILE A 38 2.20 7.00 -2.89
N GLY A 39 2.73 8.12 -2.47
CA GLY A 39 3.12 8.32 -1.07
C GLY A 39 4.50 8.94 -0.91
N LEU A 40 5.21 8.57 0.17
CA LEU A 40 6.48 9.18 0.56
C LEU A 40 7.53 8.11 0.90
N ASP A 41 8.76 8.32 0.43
CA ASP A 41 9.93 7.51 0.79
C ASP A 41 11.08 8.41 1.26
N TYR A 42 11.38 8.38 2.57
CA TYR A 42 12.45 9.17 3.15
C TYR A 42 13.68 8.34 3.51
N HIS A 43 13.74 7.11 3.02
CA HIS A 43 14.81 6.17 3.39
C HIS A 43 16.17 6.54 2.78
N TYR A 44 16.17 7.07 1.56
CA TYR A 44 17.41 7.44 0.88
C TYR A 44 17.62 8.96 0.94
N GLU A 45 18.85 9.37 1.23
CA GLU A 45 19.25 10.79 1.14
C GLU A 45 19.35 11.26 -0.31
N ASN A 46 19.60 10.31 -1.24
CA ASN A 46 19.74 10.56 -2.67
C ASN A 46 19.16 9.40 -3.47
N TYR A 47 18.54 9.71 -4.61
CA TYR A 47 18.12 8.77 -5.63
C TYR A 47 19.13 8.84 -6.80
N GLY A 48 20.11 7.93 -6.81
CA GLY A 48 21.27 8.04 -7.68
C GLY A 48 22.07 9.31 -7.39
N GLU A 49 22.17 10.20 -8.37
CA GLU A 49 22.82 11.52 -8.22
C GLU A 49 21.84 12.65 -7.80
N ILE A 50 20.55 12.34 -7.66
CA ILE A 50 19.51 13.33 -7.37
C ILE A 50 19.22 13.33 -5.87
N PRO A 51 19.39 14.46 -5.15
CA PRO A 51 19.04 14.55 -3.73
C PRO A 51 17.55 14.36 -3.49
N LEU A 52 17.20 13.76 -2.34
CA LEU A 52 15.82 13.68 -1.87
C LEU A 52 15.22 15.09 -1.74
N ASP A 53 14.11 15.33 -2.41
CA ASP A 53 13.28 16.52 -2.26
C ASP A 53 11.92 16.14 -1.66
N LYS A 54 11.85 16.16 -0.32
CA LYS A 54 10.61 15.85 0.44
C LYS A 54 9.43 16.75 0.07
N ARG A 55 9.69 18.01 -0.32
CA ARG A 55 8.64 18.93 -0.74
C ARG A 55 8.04 18.47 -2.08
N LYS A 56 8.90 18.06 -3.01
CA LYS A 56 8.45 17.56 -4.32
C LYS A 56 7.62 16.29 -4.16
N GLU A 57 8.09 15.32 -3.36
CA GLU A 57 7.32 14.11 -3.05
C GLU A 57 5.96 14.45 -2.43
N MET A 58 5.94 15.31 -1.42
CA MET A 58 4.71 15.72 -0.73
C MET A 58 3.72 16.39 -1.69
N THR A 59 4.18 17.34 -2.51
CA THR A 59 3.32 18.04 -3.48
C THR A 59 2.74 17.06 -4.49
N PHE A 60 3.56 16.13 -4.99
CA PHE A 60 3.10 15.12 -5.96
C PHE A 60 2.13 14.13 -5.31
N PHE A 61 2.39 13.71 -4.07
CA PHE A 61 1.50 12.84 -3.31
C PHE A 61 0.12 13.48 -3.06
N GLU A 62 0.08 14.75 -2.61
CA GLU A 62 -1.18 15.47 -2.41
C GLU A 62 -1.98 15.58 -3.71
N ALA A 63 -1.34 15.94 -4.83
CA ALA A 63 -2.00 16.04 -6.12
C ALA A 63 -2.54 14.68 -6.63
N GLN A 64 -1.84 13.58 -6.36
CA GLN A 64 -2.33 12.23 -6.66
C GLN A 64 -3.52 11.82 -5.79
N LEU A 65 -3.54 12.21 -4.50
CA LEU A 65 -4.70 12.00 -3.63
C LEU A 65 -5.92 12.79 -4.11
N GLU A 66 -5.75 14.04 -4.52
CA GLU A 66 -6.83 14.86 -5.11
C GLU A 66 -7.39 14.21 -6.37
N LEU A 67 -6.51 13.68 -7.24
CA LEU A 67 -6.93 12.95 -8.44
C LEU A 67 -7.73 11.70 -8.08
N ALA A 68 -7.26 10.91 -7.13
CA ALA A 68 -7.95 9.70 -6.67
C ALA A 68 -9.32 10.01 -6.07
N GLU A 69 -9.43 11.07 -5.26
CA GLU A 69 -10.69 11.55 -4.71
C GLU A 69 -11.68 11.93 -5.81
N LYS A 70 -11.24 12.73 -6.78
CA LYS A 70 -12.05 13.15 -7.93
C LYS A 70 -12.57 11.97 -8.75
N LEU A 71 -11.80 10.89 -8.87
CA LEU A 71 -12.12 9.72 -9.68
C LEU A 71 -12.80 8.60 -8.89
N ASP A 72 -12.99 8.75 -7.58
CA ASP A 72 -13.47 7.70 -6.64
C ASP A 72 -12.65 6.40 -6.74
N LEU A 73 -11.33 6.53 -6.95
CA LEU A 73 -10.41 5.42 -6.98
C LEU A 73 -9.77 5.21 -5.60
N PRO A 74 -9.64 3.95 -5.12
CA PRO A 74 -8.79 3.67 -3.97
C PRO A 74 -7.33 3.89 -4.31
N VAL A 75 -6.51 4.14 -3.29
CA VAL A 75 -5.07 4.36 -3.45
C VAL A 75 -4.25 3.27 -2.77
N ILE A 76 -3.04 3.05 -3.30
CA ILE A 76 -2.02 2.19 -2.68
C ILE A 76 -0.91 3.12 -2.21
N ILE A 77 -0.77 3.24 -0.87
CA ILE A 77 0.15 4.16 -0.23
C ILE A 77 1.47 3.47 0.08
N HIS A 78 2.55 4.01 -0.46
CA HIS A 78 3.91 3.75 -0.04
C HIS A 78 4.27 4.66 1.14
N ASP A 79 4.83 4.08 2.18
CA ASP A 79 5.22 4.80 3.39
C ASP A 79 6.51 4.21 3.97
N ARG A 80 7.64 4.80 3.64
CA ARG A 80 8.93 4.36 4.14
C ARG A 80 9.66 5.49 4.86
N GLU A 81 9.80 5.33 6.20
CA GLU A 81 10.39 6.34 7.09
C GLU A 81 9.69 7.71 7.04
N ALA A 82 8.43 7.75 6.56
CA ALA A 82 7.61 8.95 6.38
C ALA A 82 6.25 8.87 7.12
N HIS A 83 6.11 7.95 8.09
CA HIS A 83 4.83 7.60 8.71
C HIS A 83 3.99 8.78 9.20
N GLY A 84 4.64 9.78 9.84
CA GLY A 84 3.94 10.98 10.33
C GLY A 84 3.35 11.80 9.20
N ASP A 85 4.17 12.12 8.20
CA ASP A 85 3.77 12.94 7.06
C ASP A 85 2.72 12.24 6.20
N CYS A 86 2.86 10.92 5.94
CA CYS A 86 1.84 10.14 5.26
C CYS A 86 0.51 10.15 6.03
N PHE A 87 0.55 9.91 7.34
CA PHE A 87 -0.64 9.91 8.17
C PHE A 87 -1.35 11.27 8.17
N GLU A 88 -0.62 12.36 8.42
CA GLU A 88 -1.19 13.71 8.43
C GLU A 88 -1.78 14.09 7.07
N THR A 89 -1.13 13.68 5.98
CA THR A 89 -1.60 13.95 4.61
C THR A 89 -2.91 13.24 4.34
N VAL A 90 -3.00 11.93 4.58
CA VAL A 90 -4.25 11.20 4.33
C VAL A 90 -5.41 11.65 5.23
N LEU A 91 -5.13 12.25 6.39
CA LEU A 91 -6.17 12.84 7.23
C LEU A 91 -6.82 14.08 6.63
N ARG A 92 -6.13 14.81 5.77
CA ARG A 92 -6.68 15.98 5.04
C ARG A 92 -7.61 15.53 3.91
N HIS A 93 -7.39 14.33 3.34
CA HIS A 93 -8.15 13.75 2.22
C HIS A 93 -9.20 12.74 2.69
N LYS A 94 -10.22 13.22 3.40
CA LYS A 94 -11.20 12.40 4.15
C LYS A 94 -12.06 11.48 3.28
N ASN A 95 -12.20 11.77 2.00
CA ASN A 95 -12.99 10.98 1.06
C ASN A 95 -12.16 9.95 0.28
N VAL A 96 -10.83 9.99 0.44
CA VAL A 96 -9.94 8.99 -0.14
C VAL A 96 -9.95 7.74 0.73
N ARG A 97 -10.03 6.59 0.08
CA ARG A 97 -9.87 5.26 0.70
C ARG A 97 -8.67 4.55 0.09
N GLY A 98 -8.09 3.63 0.80
CA GLY A 98 -6.93 2.90 0.26
C GLY A 98 -6.30 1.95 1.25
N VAL A 99 -5.09 1.55 0.91
CA VAL A 99 -4.26 0.65 1.69
C VAL A 99 -2.86 1.24 1.85
N PHE A 100 -2.32 1.17 3.06
CA PHE A 100 -0.89 1.32 3.29
C PHE A 100 -0.24 -0.02 2.99
N HIS A 101 0.53 -0.09 1.89
CA HIS A 101 1.16 -1.33 1.47
C HIS A 101 2.43 -1.59 2.29
N SER A 102 2.81 -2.85 2.39
CA SER A 102 4.02 -3.33 3.09
C SER A 102 4.28 -2.61 4.43
N TYR A 103 3.21 -2.45 5.24
CA TYR A 103 3.18 -1.59 6.41
C TYR A 103 4.30 -1.91 7.40
N SER A 104 5.05 -0.88 7.80
CA SER A 104 6.21 -0.98 8.69
C SER A 104 6.15 -0.06 9.92
N GLY A 105 5.06 0.69 10.08
CA GLY A 105 4.85 1.60 11.20
C GLY A 105 4.51 0.91 12.52
N SER A 106 4.10 1.70 13.52
CA SER A 106 3.76 1.19 14.85
C SER A 106 2.35 0.56 14.89
N ALA A 107 2.09 -0.24 15.93
CA ALA A 107 0.78 -0.84 16.18
C ALA A 107 -0.30 0.22 16.47
N GLU A 108 0.07 1.30 17.19
CA GLU A 108 -0.84 2.40 17.51
C GLU A 108 -1.30 3.13 16.26
N LEU A 109 -0.35 3.43 15.36
CA LEU A 109 -0.66 4.09 14.09
C LEU A 109 -1.48 3.17 13.17
N ALA A 110 -1.13 1.87 13.12
CA ALA A 110 -1.90 0.87 12.37
C ALA A 110 -3.35 0.81 12.83
N HIS A 111 -3.56 0.77 14.15
CA HIS A 111 -4.90 0.75 14.74
C HIS A 111 -5.69 2.03 14.40
N GLU A 112 -5.05 3.20 14.50
CA GLU A 112 -5.71 4.48 14.20
C GLU A 112 -6.06 4.62 12.72
N LEU A 113 -5.19 4.20 11.79
CA LEU A 113 -5.48 4.15 10.37
C LEU A 113 -6.67 3.21 10.08
N ALA A 114 -6.65 2.00 10.65
CA ALA A 114 -7.73 1.03 10.47
C ALA A 114 -9.08 1.57 11.01
N ARG A 115 -9.07 2.25 12.16
CA ARG A 115 -10.25 2.87 12.76
C ARG A 115 -10.84 3.98 11.87
N ARG A 116 -10.01 4.61 11.03
CA ARG A 116 -10.42 5.62 10.04
C ARG A 116 -10.82 5.02 8.69
N GLY A 117 -10.84 3.69 8.57
CA GLY A 117 -11.29 3.00 7.37
C GLY A 117 -10.20 2.58 6.40
N TRP A 118 -8.93 2.92 6.69
CA TRP A 118 -7.79 2.49 5.89
C TRP A 118 -7.53 0.99 6.04
N TYR A 119 -7.06 0.39 4.97
CA TYR A 119 -6.52 -0.98 5.01
C TYR A 119 -5.01 -0.94 5.24
N LEU A 120 -4.47 -1.99 5.86
CA LEU A 120 -3.05 -2.20 6.05
C LEU A 120 -2.69 -3.53 5.38
N SER A 121 -1.67 -3.52 4.52
CA SER A 121 -1.18 -4.72 3.87
C SER A 121 0.18 -5.12 4.43
N PHE A 122 0.41 -6.42 4.59
CA PHE A 122 1.64 -6.97 5.14
C PHE A 122 2.30 -7.90 4.12
N SER A 123 3.56 -7.62 3.84
CA SER A 123 4.40 -8.37 2.89
C SER A 123 5.18 -9.50 3.56
N GLY A 124 6.14 -10.05 2.85
CA GLY A 124 7.06 -11.08 3.37
C GLY A 124 7.80 -10.69 4.64
N THR A 125 7.92 -9.39 4.93
CA THR A 125 8.50 -8.86 6.18
C THR A 125 7.82 -9.39 7.44
N LEU A 126 6.53 -9.71 7.39
CA LEU A 126 5.78 -10.32 8.49
C LEU A 126 6.41 -11.63 8.99
N THR A 127 7.07 -12.36 8.11
CA THR A 127 7.71 -13.67 8.40
C THR A 127 9.10 -13.55 9.02
N PHE A 128 9.71 -12.36 9.03
CA PHE A 128 11.09 -12.18 9.46
C PHE A 128 11.22 -12.43 10.96
N LYS A 129 12.32 -13.08 11.38
CA LYS A 129 12.54 -13.46 12.78
C LYS A 129 12.59 -12.27 13.75
N ASN A 130 13.04 -11.12 13.27
CA ASN A 130 13.17 -9.86 14.03
C ASN A 130 12.00 -8.89 13.80
N ALA A 131 10.93 -9.29 13.11
CA ALA A 131 9.81 -8.43 12.76
C ALA A 131 8.78 -8.28 13.90
N VAL A 132 9.22 -8.06 15.14
CA VAL A 132 8.33 -7.95 16.31
C VAL A 132 7.30 -6.83 16.10
N ARG A 133 7.75 -5.62 15.73
CA ARG A 133 6.87 -4.46 15.51
C ARG A 133 5.84 -4.70 14.40
N VAL A 134 6.26 -5.31 13.29
CA VAL A 134 5.35 -5.61 12.16
C VAL A 134 4.26 -6.60 12.58
N ARG A 135 4.62 -7.61 13.39
CA ARG A 135 3.67 -8.59 13.94
C ARG A 135 2.71 -7.97 14.95
N GLU A 136 3.20 -7.08 15.81
CA GLU A 136 2.37 -6.30 16.73
C GLU A 136 1.38 -5.41 15.98
N ALA A 137 1.84 -4.73 14.93
CA ALA A 137 0.98 -3.95 14.05
C ALA A 137 -0.10 -4.83 13.41
N ALA A 138 0.26 -5.97 12.81
CA ALA A 138 -0.69 -6.90 12.21
C ALA A 138 -1.71 -7.46 13.23
N ALA A 139 -1.29 -7.69 14.46
CA ALA A 139 -2.17 -8.14 15.54
C ALA A 139 -3.14 -7.05 16.02
N SER A 140 -2.78 -5.76 15.89
CA SER A 140 -3.59 -4.62 16.33
C SER A 140 -4.66 -4.23 15.31
N VAL A 141 -4.51 -4.60 14.04
CA VAL A 141 -5.43 -4.25 12.96
C VAL A 141 -6.67 -5.17 12.99
N PRO A 142 -7.89 -4.62 12.94
CA PRO A 142 -9.10 -5.42 12.78
C PRO A 142 -9.01 -6.30 11.53
N ARG A 143 -9.45 -7.56 11.65
CA ARG A 143 -9.33 -8.55 10.56
C ARG A 143 -10.01 -8.15 9.26
N ASP A 144 -10.97 -7.25 9.31
CA ASP A 144 -11.67 -6.70 8.13
C ASP A 144 -10.97 -5.49 7.49
N ARG A 145 -9.80 -5.11 7.99
CA ARG A 145 -8.96 -4.03 7.46
C ARG A 145 -7.55 -4.48 7.10
N LEU A 146 -7.29 -5.78 7.10
CA LEU A 146 -5.96 -6.33 6.84
C LEU A 146 -5.91 -7.05 5.49
N LEU A 147 -4.85 -6.77 4.75
CA LEU A 147 -4.47 -7.43 3.49
C LEU A 147 -3.10 -8.09 3.63
N ILE A 148 -2.78 -8.97 2.71
CA ILE A 148 -1.44 -9.53 2.52
C ILE A 148 -0.99 -9.35 1.07
N GLU A 149 0.30 -9.23 0.87
CA GLU A 149 0.92 -9.00 -0.41
C GLU A 149 2.30 -9.65 -0.50
N THR A 150 2.95 -9.57 -1.64
CA THR A 150 4.31 -10.07 -1.83
C THR A 150 5.36 -8.98 -1.83
N ASP A 151 5.07 -7.84 -2.41
CA ASP A 151 6.05 -6.81 -2.78
C ASP A 151 7.13 -7.34 -3.75
N ALA A 152 6.75 -8.30 -4.58
CA ALA A 152 7.67 -8.93 -5.53
C ALA A 152 8.17 -7.91 -6.57
N PRO A 153 9.46 -7.96 -6.92
CA PRO A 153 10.46 -9.02 -6.67
C PRO A 153 11.23 -8.92 -5.35
N TYR A 154 10.85 -7.98 -4.47
CA TYR A 154 11.52 -7.68 -3.21
C TYR A 154 10.92 -8.46 -2.04
N LEU A 155 11.52 -8.32 -0.85
CA LEU A 155 11.01 -8.76 0.45
C LEU A 155 10.58 -10.23 0.51
N ALA A 156 11.31 -11.15 -0.17
CA ALA A 156 11.03 -12.58 -0.11
C ALA A 156 10.84 -13.04 1.35
N PRO A 157 9.74 -13.77 1.66
CA PRO A 157 9.44 -14.22 3.02
C PRO A 157 10.44 -15.26 3.50
N HIS A 158 10.54 -15.45 4.84
CA HIS A 158 11.24 -16.62 5.37
C HIS A 158 10.41 -17.90 5.06
N PRO A 159 11.04 -19.01 4.57
CA PRO A 159 12.49 -19.26 4.53
C PRO A 159 13.21 -18.79 3.25
N GLU A 160 12.52 -18.22 2.29
CA GLU A 160 13.05 -17.90 0.95
C GLU A 160 13.85 -16.58 0.89
N ARG A 161 14.24 -16.03 2.04
CA ARG A 161 15.05 -14.79 2.09
C ARG A 161 16.35 -14.92 1.30
N GLY A 162 16.65 -13.88 0.50
CA GLY A 162 17.82 -13.84 -0.38
C GLY A 162 17.56 -14.38 -1.79
N HIS A 163 16.38 -14.95 -2.03
CA HIS A 163 15.91 -15.32 -3.36
C HIS A 163 14.97 -14.24 -3.92
N LEU A 164 14.73 -14.33 -5.23
CA LEU A 164 13.76 -13.45 -5.90
C LEU A 164 12.35 -13.79 -5.41
N ASN A 165 11.61 -12.77 -5.00
CA ASN A 165 10.23 -12.95 -4.55
C ASN A 165 9.28 -13.09 -5.74
N HIS A 166 8.18 -13.82 -5.55
CA HIS A 166 7.11 -14.00 -6.53
C HIS A 166 5.79 -14.37 -5.84
N SER A 167 4.69 -14.26 -6.55
CA SER A 167 3.33 -14.46 -6.01
C SER A 167 3.14 -15.81 -5.30
N GLY A 168 3.80 -16.87 -5.74
CA GLY A 168 3.73 -18.20 -5.12
C GLY A 168 4.25 -18.25 -3.68
N LEU A 169 5.08 -17.28 -3.26
CA LEU A 169 5.62 -17.20 -1.90
C LEU A 169 4.64 -16.55 -0.90
N LEU A 170 3.51 -16.01 -1.35
CA LEU A 170 2.48 -15.43 -0.49
C LEU A 170 1.98 -16.40 0.59
N VAL A 171 2.08 -17.69 0.35
CA VAL A 171 1.68 -18.75 1.30
C VAL A 171 2.42 -18.67 2.64
N TYR A 172 3.65 -18.19 2.65
CA TYR A 172 4.43 -18.04 3.89
C TYR A 172 3.94 -16.86 4.73
N THR A 173 3.65 -15.72 4.07
CA THR A 173 3.03 -14.55 4.73
C THR A 173 1.66 -14.92 5.28
N LEU A 174 0.85 -15.64 4.49
CA LEU A 174 -0.45 -16.13 4.90
C LEU A 174 -0.38 -17.06 6.12
N GLY A 175 0.57 -18.00 6.13
CA GLY A 175 0.80 -18.90 7.27
C GLY A 175 1.09 -18.14 8.56
N THR A 176 2.00 -17.16 8.48
CA THR A 176 2.34 -16.31 9.64
C THR A 176 1.14 -15.47 10.11
N LEU A 177 0.35 -14.93 9.19
CA LEU A 177 -0.87 -14.20 9.55
C LEU A 177 -1.89 -15.10 10.24
N ALA A 178 -2.06 -16.33 9.76
CA ALA A 178 -2.97 -17.31 10.37
C ALA A 178 -2.56 -17.64 11.82
N GLU A 179 -1.25 -17.76 12.09
CA GLU A 179 -0.72 -17.91 13.44
C GLU A 179 -1.05 -16.70 14.33
N ILE A 180 -0.82 -15.47 13.84
CA ILE A 180 -1.14 -14.23 14.57
C ILE A 180 -2.64 -14.16 14.88
N TRP A 181 -3.48 -14.56 13.95
CA TRP A 181 -4.94 -14.54 14.11
C TRP A 181 -5.48 -15.75 14.89
N ASN A 182 -4.65 -16.73 15.21
CA ASN A 182 -5.05 -18.00 15.80
C ASN A 182 -6.24 -18.63 15.02
N CYS A 183 -6.04 -18.84 13.74
CA CYS A 183 -7.03 -19.41 12.82
C CYS A 183 -6.34 -20.27 11.75
N THR A 184 -7.14 -20.96 10.91
CA THR A 184 -6.58 -21.72 9.80
C THR A 184 -6.10 -20.81 8.66
N PRO A 185 -5.09 -21.22 7.87
CA PRO A 185 -4.67 -20.48 6.68
C PRO A 185 -5.82 -20.24 5.69
N GLN A 186 -6.75 -21.18 5.56
CA GLN A 186 -7.92 -21.03 4.70
C GLN A 186 -8.88 -19.93 5.17
N GLU A 187 -9.06 -19.77 6.48
CA GLU A 187 -9.86 -18.69 7.06
C GLU A 187 -9.18 -17.33 6.84
N ALA A 188 -7.87 -17.26 7.08
CA ALA A 188 -7.11 -16.05 6.83
C ALA A 188 -7.15 -15.65 5.34
N ALA A 189 -6.96 -16.62 4.43
CA ALA A 189 -7.04 -16.40 2.98
C ALA A 189 -8.40 -15.86 2.56
N ARG A 190 -9.50 -16.51 2.99
CA ARG A 190 -10.85 -16.03 2.66
C ARG A 190 -11.10 -14.60 3.17
N LYS A 191 -10.63 -14.30 4.37
CA LYS A 191 -10.84 -12.98 4.96
C LYS A 191 -10.06 -11.89 4.22
N THR A 192 -8.77 -12.11 3.98
CA THR A 192 -7.92 -11.14 3.26
C THR A 192 -8.34 -10.96 1.80
N ALA A 193 -8.73 -12.03 1.11
CA ALA A 193 -9.29 -11.97 -0.24
C ALA A 193 -10.57 -11.13 -0.27
N LYS A 194 -11.51 -11.36 0.68
CA LYS A 194 -12.74 -10.58 0.78
C LYS A 194 -12.48 -9.10 1.05
N ASN A 195 -11.47 -8.79 1.86
CA ASN A 195 -11.05 -7.42 2.12
C ASN A 195 -10.53 -6.75 0.83
N ALA A 196 -9.70 -7.44 0.06
CA ALA A 196 -9.20 -6.94 -1.22
C ALA A 196 -10.33 -6.72 -2.24
N GLU A 197 -11.25 -7.68 -2.38
CA GLU A 197 -12.46 -7.52 -3.21
C GLU A 197 -13.27 -6.28 -2.81
N THR A 198 -13.41 -6.04 -1.52
CA THR A 198 -14.18 -4.91 -1.00
C THR A 198 -13.48 -3.58 -1.27
N LEU A 199 -12.16 -3.49 -1.01
CA LEU A 199 -11.40 -2.27 -1.24
C LEU A 199 -11.36 -1.91 -2.72
N PHE A 200 -10.99 -2.86 -3.56
CA PHE A 200 -10.75 -2.64 -4.99
C PHE A 200 -11.99 -2.84 -5.85
N ARG A 201 -13.15 -3.15 -5.26
CA ARG A 201 -14.42 -3.37 -5.96
C ARG A 201 -14.29 -4.33 -7.15
N THR A 202 -13.50 -5.39 -6.99
CA THR A 202 -13.20 -6.31 -8.10
C THR A 202 -14.43 -7.10 -8.57
N ALA A 203 -15.48 -7.18 -7.77
CA ALA A 203 -16.76 -7.75 -8.18
C ALA A 203 -17.41 -7.02 -9.36
N ASP A 204 -17.07 -5.74 -9.59
CA ASP A 204 -17.62 -4.94 -10.69
C ASP A 204 -17.00 -5.32 -12.05
N PHE A 205 -15.98 -6.19 -12.06
CA PHE A 205 -15.23 -6.63 -13.24
C PHE A 205 -15.41 -8.11 -13.60
N VAL A 206 -16.30 -8.82 -12.88
CA VAL A 206 -16.61 -10.25 -13.12
C VAL A 206 -17.91 -10.39 -13.90
#